data_a98e7366d67127b2f6b37c24d7d684cf
#
_entry.id   a98e7366d67127b2f6b37c24d7d684cf
#
_cell.length_a   1.000
_cell.length_b   1.000
_cell.length_c   1.000
_cell.angle_alpha   90.00
_cell.angle_beta   90.00
_cell.angle_gamma   90.00
#
_symmetry.space_group_name_H-M   'P 1'
#
loop_
_entity.id
_entity.type
_entity.pdbx_description
1 polymer ?
#
loop_
_entity_poly.entity_id
_entity_poly.type
_entity_poly.pdbx_seq_one_letter_code
_entity_poly.pdbx_strand_id
1 'polypeptide(L)'
;FMSGDDGEYFFGQYPRDFFDFIVIDECHRGGANDESTWRGIMDYFAEAVQLGLTATPKRDNNVDTYEYFGDPVYTYSLKDGINDGYLTPFRVNEVTSELDTYTFKEGDKILEGEIEKDKTYTKDELDKGVIVVEDRERLRVEQFLKSIEQNEKSLVFCRNQRHALQVRDLINQISPSTNPNYCHRVTADDTSVGELHLRNFQDNTKIIPTILTTSHKLSTGVDAPEIKNIVLFRPINSMIEFKQIIGRGTRLFDSKDYFTIYDYVDAHEHFQ
;
A
#
# COMPACT_ATOMS: atom_id res chain seq x y z
N PHE A 1 10.44 -20.33 8.41
CA PHE A 1 10.21 -20.96 9.71
C PHE A 1 9.07 -21.99 9.67
N MET A 2 8.88 -22.64 8.53
CA MET A 2 7.85 -23.65 8.36
C MET A 2 8.33 -24.98 8.95
N SER A 3 7.38 -25.81 9.40
CA SER A 3 7.63 -27.18 9.78
C SER A 3 8.13 -27.99 8.56
N GLY A 4 9.08 -28.88 8.78
CA GLY A 4 9.41 -29.92 7.82
C GLY A 4 8.22 -30.88 7.60
N ASP A 5 8.35 -31.78 6.63
CA ASP A 5 7.32 -32.80 6.32
C ASP A 5 6.90 -33.65 7.53
N ASP A 6 7.73 -33.68 8.59
CA ASP A 6 7.51 -34.41 9.83
C ASP A 6 6.82 -33.59 10.94
N GLY A 7 6.41 -32.35 10.68
CA GLY A 7 5.69 -31.48 11.64
C GLY A 7 6.59 -30.85 12.72
N GLU A 8 7.90 -31.07 12.67
CA GLU A 8 8.84 -30.40 13.56
C GLU A 8 9.21 -29.01 13.06
N TYR A 9 9.28 -28.02 13.94
CA TYR A 9 9.68 -26.66 13.62
C TYR A 9 11.20 -26.60 13.38
N PHE A 10 11.64 -26.00 12.29
CA PHE A 10 13.08 -25.85 11.97
C PHE A 10 13.89 -25.15 13.07
N PHE A 11 13.29 -24.25 13.84
CA PHE A 11 13.98 -23.59 14.93
C PHE A 11 14.34 -24.54 16.08
N GLY A 12 13.61 -25.65 16.24
CA GLY A 12 13.93 -26.69 17.23
C GLY A 12 15.24 -27.43 16.99
N GLN A 13 15.88 -27.25 15.83
CA GLN A 13 17.21 -27.79 15.51
C GLN A 13 18.35 -27.00 16.17
N TYR A 14 18.07 -25.82 16.70
CA TYR A 14 19.05 -25.00 17.41
C TYR A 14 18.91 -25.13 18.92
N PRO A 15 20.01 -25.07 19.72
CA PRO A 15 19.92 -24.97 21.16
C PRO A 15 19.09 -23.76 21.61
N ARG A 16 18.44 -23.82 22.75
CA ARG A 16 17.58 -22.72 23.26
C ARG A 16 18.37 -21.44 23.55
N ASP A 17 19.62 -21.54 23.87
CA ASP A 17 20.59 -20.49 24.14
C ASP A 17 21.43 -20.09 22.91
N PHE A 18 20.97 -20.46 21.70
CA PHE A 18 21.72 -20.21 20.47
C PHE A 18 21.82 -18.73 20.12
N PHE A 19 20.78 -17.95 20.43
CA PHE A 19 20.73 -16.50 20.18
C PHE A 19 20.84 -15.72 21.48
N ASP A 20 21.71 -14.71 21.51
CA ASP A 20 21.79 -13.73 22.60
C ASP A 20 20.78 -12.60 22.40
N PHE A 21 20.47 -12.28 21.16
CA PHE A 21 19.60 -11.16 20.79
C PHE A 21 18.78 -11.47 19.53
N ILE A 22 17.46 -11.16 19.59
CA ILE A 22 16.52 -11.37 18.49
C ILE A 22 15.79 -10.07 18.20
N VAL A 23 15.81 -9.63 16.94
CA VAL A 23 15.05 -8.47 16.46
C VAL A 23 13.87 -8.96 15.61
N ILE A 24 12.67 -8.52 15.96
CA ILE A 24 11.44 -8.81 15.25
C ILE A 24 10.97 -7.53 14.56
N ASP A 25 11.12 -7.45 13.24
CA ASP A 25 10.59 -6.36 12.45
C ASP A 25 9.10 -6.58 12.17
N GLU A 26 8.35 -5.46 12.09
CA GLU A 26 6.89 -5.48 11.91
C GLU A 26 6.17 -6.38 12.94
N CYS A 27 6.59 -6.32 14.20
CA CYS A 27 6.10 -7.21 15.26
C CYS A 27 4.59 -7.09 15.55
N HIS A 28 3.88 -6.12 14.93
CA HIS A 28 2.42 -6.02 14.91
C HIS A 28 1.75 -7.03 13.96
N ARG A 29 2.52 -7.70 13.08
CA ARG A 29 1.99 -8.71 12.15
C ARG A 29 1.85 -10.03 12.89
N GLY A 30 0.63 -10.37 13.25
CA GLY A 30 0.24 -11.65 13.79
C GLY A 30 -1.29 -11.72 13.72
N GLY A 31 -1.84 -12.47 12.77
CA GLY A 31 -3.26 -12.87 12.79
C GLY A 31 -3.40 -14.17 13.53
N ALA A 32 -4.61 -14.55 13.94
CA ALA A 32 -4.91 -15.72 14.77
C ALA A 32 -4.27 -17.06 14.30
N ASN A 33 -3.83 -17.16 13.03
CA ASN A 33 -3.14 -18.33 12.50
C ASN A 33 -1.61 -18.19 12.48
N ASP A 34 -1.05 -16.96 12.50
CA ASP A 34 0.39 -16.71 12.48
C ASP A 34 0.99 -16.51 13.88
N GLU A 35 0.17 -16.12 14.86
CA GLU A 35 0.58 -15.95 16.26
C GLU A 35 1.21 -17.19 16.85
N SER A 36 0.71 -18.36 16.48
CA SER A 36 1.23 -19.63 17.02
C SER A 36 2.67 -19.91 16.61
N THR A 37 3.13 -19.43 15.45
CA THR A 37 4.44 -19.78 14.88
C THR A 37 5.54 -18.84 15.36
N TRP A 38 5.40 -17.52 15.23
CA TRP A 38 6.44 -16.61 15.69
C TRP A 38 6.52 -16.53 17.21
N ARG A 39 5.37 -16.59 17.89
CA ARG A 39 5.32 -16.66 19.36
C ARG A 39 6.04 -17.91 19.87
N GLY A 40 5.81 -19.04 19.21
CA GLY A 40 6.53 -20.29 19.54
C GLY A 40 8.05 -20.16 19.36
N ILE A 41 8.52 -19.39 18.38
CA ILE A 41 9.96 -19.10 18.21
C ILE A 41 10.48 -18.25 19.39
N MET A 42 9.74 -17.20 19.76
CA MET A 42 10.14 -16.31 20.86
C MET A 42 10.15 -17.03 22.20
N ASP A 43 9.15 -17.86 22.47
CA ASP A 43 9.06 -18.67 23.68
C ASP A 43 10.16 -19.74 23.72
N TYR A 44 10.53 -20.29 22.57
CA TYR A 44 11.62 -21.28 22.48
C TYR A 44 12.98 -20.66 22.81
N PHE A 45 13.25 -19.43 22.34
CA PHE A 45 14.47 -18.67 22.60
C PHE A 45 14.26 -17.60 23.70
N ALA A 46 13.50 -17.93 24.75
CA ALA A 46 13.14 -16.97 25.80
C ALA A 46 14.35 -16.42 26.59
N GLU A 47 15.52 -17.07 26.51
CA GLU A 47 16.77 -16.60 27.13
C GLU A 47 17.40 -15.43 26.35
N ALA A 48 17.07 -15.27 25.07
CA ALA A 48 17.55 -14.16 24.25
C ALA A 48 16.87 -12.83 24.62
N VAL A 49 17.61 -11.74 24.54
CA VAL A 49 17.00 -10.40 24.59
C VAL A 49 16.19 -10.17 23.32
N GLN A 50 14.92 -9.83 23.45
CA GLN A 50 14.01 -9.70 22.32
C GLN A 50 13.59 -8.25 22.13
N LEU A 51 13.79 -7.71 20.92
CA LEU A 51 13.41 -6.35 20.53
C LEU A 51 12.37 -6.38 19.41
N GLY A 52 11.18 -5.88 19.67
CA GLY A 52 10.15 -5.66 18.65
C GLY A 52 10.27 -4.27 18.01
N LEU A 53 10.25 -4.22 16.68
CA LEU A 53 10.18 -2.99 15.91
C LEU A 53 8.84 -2.94 15.17
N THR A 54 8.16 -1.79 15.23
CA THR A 54 6.92 -1.57 14.49
C THR A 54 6.63 -0.08 14.30
N ALA A 55 6.15 0.29 13.12
CA ALA A 55 5.61 1.63 12.88
C ALA A 55 4.20 1.80 13.48
N THR A 56 3.52 0.72 13.83
CA THR A 56 2.09 0.71 14.18
C THR A 56 1.78 -0.36 15.21
N PRO A 57 2.12 -0.14 16.50
CA PRO A 57 1.81 -1.10 17.55
C PRO A 57 0.29 -1.29 17.68
N LYS A 58 -0.17 -2.52 17.83
CA LYS A 58 -1.59 -2.88 17.97
C LYS A 58 -1.98 -3.07 19.43
N ARG A 59 -3.22 -2.68 19.75
CA ARG A 59 -3.91 -2.94 21.02
C ARG A 59 -5.26 -3.65 20.80
N ASP A 60 -5.39 -4.44 19.74
CA ASP A 60 -6.62 -5.18 19.44
C ASP A 60 -6.66 -6.53 20.16
N ASN A 61 -7.87 -7.01 20.48
CA ASN A 61 -8.16 -8.20 21.31
C ASN A 61 -7.47 -9.50 20.85
N ASN A 62 -6.90 -9.56 19.65
CA ASN A 62 -6.27 -10.76 19.09
C ASN A 62 -4.76 -10.64 18.86
N VAL A 63 -4.19 -9.44 18.97
CA VAL A 63 -2.74 -9.22 18.82
C VAL A 63 -2.38 -7.99 19.65
N ASP A 64 -1.98 -8.20 20.88
CA ASP A 64 -1.47 -7.11 21.71
C ASP A 64 0.05 -7.12 21.72
N THR A 65 0.64 -6.23 20.90
CA THR A 65 2.09 -6.02 20.89
C THR A 65 2.61 -5.59 22.26
N TYR A 66 1.80 -4.84 23.01
CA TYR A 66 2.15 -4.37 24.35
C TYR A 66 2.08 -5.47 25.40
N GLU A 67 1.20 -6.45 25.22
CA GLU A 67 1.13 -7.60 26.14
C GLU A 67 2.42 -8.41 26.13
N TYR A 68 3.04 -8.56 24.95
CA TYR A 68 4.26 -9.34 24.81
C TYR A 68 5.52 -8.53 25.10
N PHE A 69 5.68 -7.35 24.49
CA PHE A 69 6.91 -6.55 24.55
C PHE A 69 6.91 -5.50 25.67
N GLY A 70 5.77 -5.25 26.31
CA GLY A 70 5.60 -4.16 27.26
C GLY A 70 5.46 -2.80 26.58
N ASP A 71 5.65 -1.74 27.35
CA ASP A 71 5.63 -0.37 26.82
C ASP A 71 6.84 -0.11 25.91
N PRO A 72 6.67 0.74 24.85
CA PRO A 72 7.77 1.07 23.96
C PRO A 72 8.94 1.71 24.71
N VAL A 73 10.13 1.16 24.54
CA VAL A 73 11.37 1.75 25.10
C VAL A 73 11.81 3.01 24.35
N TYR A 74 11.35 3.16 23.10
CA TYR A 74 11.59 4.34 22.27
C TYR A 74 10.45 4.53 21.26
N THR A 75 10.05 5.78 21.04
CA THR A 75 9.05 6.15 20.05
C THR A 75 9.59 7.31 19.21
N TYR A 76 9.57 7.14 17.88
CA TYR A 76 9.96 8.16 16.92
C TYR A 76 8.86 8.27 15.87
N SER A 77 8.10 9.36 15.94
CA SER A 77 6.92 9.51 15.10
C SER A 77 7.27 9.96 13.67
N LEU A 78 6.33 9.77 12.74
CA LEU A 78 6.42 10.31 11.38
C LEU A 78 6.66 11.84 11.40
N LYS A 79 6.00 12.55 12.33
CA LYS A 79 6.15 13.99 12.51
C LYS A 79 7.57 14.36 12.96
N ASP A 80 8.14 13.60 13.90
CA ASP A 80 9.51 13.81 14.36
C ASP A 80 10.49 13.58 13.21
N GLY A 81 10.32 12.50 12.44
CA GLY A 81 11.17 12.22 11.28
C GLY A 81 11.12 13.29 10.20
N ILE A 82 9.95 13.91 9.98
CA ILE A 82 9.81 15.04 9.05
C ILE A 82 10.48 16.30 9.63
N ASN A 83 10.24 16.62 10.90
CA ASN A 83 10.80 17.80 11.55
C ASN A 83 12.34 17.75 11.62
N ASP A 84 12.89 16.58 11.86
CA ASP A 84 14.34 16.34 11.94
C ASP A 84 14.99 16.21 10.55
N GLY A 85 14.20 16.25 9.47
CA GLY A 85 14.70 16.21 8.10
C GLY A 85 15.11 14.80 7.61
N TYR A 86 14.72 13.73 8.30
CA TYR A 86 14.97 12.35 7.87
C TYR A 86 13.88 11.79 6.96
N LEU A 87 12.73 12.44 6.90
CA LEU A 87 11.60 12.01 6.06
C LEU A 87 11.08 13.19 5.24
N THR A 88 10.72 12.92 3.98
CA THR A 88 10.08 13.88 3.09
C THR A 88 8.66 14.19 3.56
N PRO A 89 8.28 15.47 3.72
CA PRO A 89 6.90 15.84 4.02
C PRO A 89 5.95 15.53 2.86
N PHE A 90 4.63 15.54 3.14
CA PHE A 90 3.63 15.30 2.12
C PHE A 90 2.54 16.37 2.13
N ARG A 91 1.83 16.44 1.00
CA ARG A 91 0.61 17.22 0.84
C ARG A 91 -0.53 16.27 0.47
N VAL A 92 -1.72 16.52 0.99
CA VAL A 92 -2.93 15.81 0.57
C VAL A 92 -3.69 16.70 -0.41
N ASN A 93 -4.00 16.14 -1.56
CA ASN A 93 -4.88 16.73 -2.57
C ASN A 93 -6.16 15.90 -2.60
N GLU A 94 -7.21 16.44 -1.99
CA GLU A 94 -8.55 15.88 -2.02
C GLU A 94 -9.13 16.07 -3.41
N VAL A 95 -9.49 14.97 -4.06
CA VAL A 95 -10.04 15.01 -5.41
C VAL A 95 -11.48 14.55 -5.40
N THR A 96 -12.38 15.49 -5.65
CA THR A 96 -13.81 15.24 -5.82
C THR A 96 -14.17 15.17 -7.30
N SER A 97 -15.21 14.43 -7.62
CA SER A 97 -15.70 14.23 -8.98
C SER A 97 -17.21 14.46 -9.09
N GLU A 98 -17.66 14.99 -10.22
CA GLU A 98 -19.09 15.06 -10.55
C GLU A 98 -19.73 13.66 -10.63
N LEU A 99 -18.93 12.60 -10.77
CA LEU A 99 -19.36 11.21 -10.79
C LEU A 99 -19.24 10.51 -9.43
N ASP A 100 -19.18 11.26 -8.34
CA ASP A 100 -19.21 10.70 -6.98
C ASP A 100 -20.61 10.27 -6.54
N THR A 101 -21.63 10.63 -7.31
CA THR A 101 -22.96 10.01 -7.30
C THR A 101 -23.31 9.57 -8.71
N TYR A 102 -23.89 8.38 -8.86
CA TYR A 102 -24.13 7.82 -10.17
C TYR A 102 -25.51 7.15 -10.24
N THR A 103 -26.26 7.52 -11.25
CA THR A 103 -27.49 6.83 -11.66
C THR A 103 -27.31 6.29 -13.08
N PHE A 104 -27.56 5.02 -13.28
CA PHE A 104 -27.37 4.36 -14.58
C PHE A 104 -28.15 5.07 -15.69
N LYS A 105 -27.49 5.30 -16.81
CA LYS A 105 -28.08 5.79 -18.04
C LYS A 105 -27.90 4.74 -19.14
N GLU A 106 -28.88 4.60 -19.99
CA GLU A 106 -28.81 3.68 -21.12
C GLU A 106 -27.63 4.04 -22.03
N GLY A 107 -26.74 3.06 -22.27
CA GLY A 107 -25.51 3.24 -23.02
C GLY A 107 -24.24 3.35 -22.18
N ASP A 108 -24.36 3.55 -20.87
CA ASP A 108 -23.20 3.61 -19.97
C ASP A 108 -22.54 2.23 -19.87
N LYS A 109 -21.21 2.22 -19.87
CA LYS A 109 -20.42 0.99 -19.78
C LYS A 109 -20.07 0.67 -18.34
N ILE A 110 -20.61 -0.45 -17.86
CA ILE A 110 -20.31 -0.98 -16.54
C ILE A 110 -19.25 -2.08 -16.67
N LEU A 111 -18.15 -1.92 -15.96
CA LEU A 111 -17.01 -2.84 -15.98
C LEU A 111 -17.17 -3.98 -14.98
N GLU A 112 -17.82 -3.72 -13.84
CA GLU A 112 -18.06 -4.67 -12.75
C GLU A 112 -19.37 -4.33 -12.03
N GLY A 113 -20.01 -5.36 -11.44
CA GLY A 113 -21.24 -5.25 -10.66
C GLY A 113 -22.51 -5.35 -11.50
N GLU A 114 -23.63 -5.46 -10.81
CA GLU A 114 -24.98 -5.53 -11.41
C GLU A 114 -25.71 -4.22 -11.12
N ILE A 115 -26.41 -3.71 -12.14
CA ILE A 115 -27.18 -2.48 -12.03
C ILE A 115 -28.56 -2.77 -11.47
N GLU A 116 -28.93 -2.06 -10.40
CA GLU A 116 -30.29 -1.98 -9.90
C GLU A 116 -31.02 -0.82 -10.62
N LYS A 117 -32.19 -1.12 -11.16
CA LYS A 117 -32.99 -0.13 -11.90
C LYS A 117 -33.37 1.05 -10.99
N ASP A 118 -33.20 2.26 -11.52
CA ASP A 118 -33.56 3.53 -10.86
C ASP A 118 -32.79 3.84 -9.54
N LYS A 119 -31.76 3.05 -9.24
CA LYS A 119 -30.88 3.29 -8.08
C LYS A 119 -29.84 4.36 -8.37
N THR A 120 -29.67 5.28 -7.43
CA THR A 120 -28.52 6.19 -7.37
C THR A 120 -27.47 5.62 -6.43
N TYR A 121 -26.30 5.36 -6.95
CA TYR A 121 -25.16 4.85 -6.19
C TYR A 121 -24.40 6.02 -5.54
N THR A 122 -24.05 5.86 -4.29
CA THR A 122 -23.27 6.82 -3.52
C THR A 122 -21.76 6.68 -3.80
N LYS A 123 -20.98 7.71 -3.45
CA LYS A 123 -19.51 7.65 -3.53
C LYS A 123 -18.94 6.44 -2.81
N ASP A 124 -19.41 6.13 -1.60
CA ASP A 124 -18.96 4.99 -0.79
C ASP A 124 -19.22 3.63 -1.49
N GLU A 125 -20.41 3.46 -2.10
CA GLU A 125 -20.71 2.25 -2.87
C GLU A 125 -19.83 2.11 -4.11
N LEU A 126 -19.57 3.21 -4.82
CA LEU A 126 -18.69 3.25 -5.97
C LEU A 126 -17.23 2.98 -5.58
N ASP A 127 -16.76 3.56 -4.50
CA ASP A 127 -15.39 3.38 -4.00
C ASP A 127 -15.13 1.96 -3.47
N LYS A 128 -16.14 1.34 -2.87
CA LYS A 128 -16.14 -0.09 -2.50
C LYS A 128 -16.26 -1.02 -3.71
N GLY A 129 -16.63 -0.51 -4.87
CA GLY A 129 -16.75 -1.27 -6.11
C GLY A 129 -18.00 -2.13 -6.18
N VAL A 130 -19.11 -1.69 -5.56
CA VAL A 130 -20.44 -2.30 -5.74
C VAL A 130 -20.79 -2.33 -7.23
N ILE A 131 -20.52 -1.22 -7.93
CA ILE A 131 -20.43 -1.15 -9.39
C ILE A 131 -19.18 -0.38 -9.80
N VAL A 132 -18.66 -0.67 -11.00
CA VAL A 132 -17.52 0.03 -11.60
C VAL A 132 -17.95 0.62 -12.94
N VAL A 133 -17.99 1.94 -13.00
CA VAL A 133 -18.41 2.72 -14.17
C VAL A 133 -17.15 3.15 -14.93
N GLU A 134 -17.04 2.81 -16.23
CA GLU A 134 -15.87 3.11 -17.04
C GLU A 134 -15.57 4.63 -17.09
N ASP A 135 -16.58 5.45 -17.29
CA ASP A 135 -16.42 6.90 -17.40
C ASP A 135 -15.90 7.52 -16.10
N ARG A 136 -16.30 7.00 -14.94
CA ARG A 136 -15.77 7.45 -13.65
C ARG A 136 -14.29 7.12 -13.48
N GLU A 137 -13.90 5.89 -13.81
CA GLU A 137 -12.49 5.48 -13.72
C GLU A 137 -11.63 6.26 -14.74
N ARG A 138 -12.15 6.49 -15.93
CA ARG A 138 -11.50 7.34 -16.95
C ARG A 138 -11.31 8.77 -16.46
N LEU A 139 -12.34 9.39 -15.91
CA LEU A 139 -12.27 10.75 -15.38
C LEU A 139 -11.24 10.88 -14.26
N ARG A 140 -11.21 9.94 -13.34
CA ARG A 140 -10.20 9.88 -12.26
C ARG A 140 -8.78 9.81 -12.80
N VAL A 141 -8.55 8.94 -13.79
CA VAL A 141 -7.23 8.82 -14.42
C VAL A 141 -6.85 10.10 -15.17
N GLU A 142 -7.79 10.73 -15.89
CA GLU A 142 -7.54 12.01 -16.56
C GLU A 142 -7.18 13.14 -15.59
N GLN A 143 -7.93 13.25 -14.48
CA GLN A 143 -7.65 14.23 -13.43
C GLN A 143 -6.26 14.02 -12.83
N PHE A 144 -5.93 12.78 -12.51
CA PHE A 144 -4.62 12.41 -11.97
C PHE A 144 -3.49 12.78 -12.96
N LEU A 145 -3.57 12.35 -14.22
CA LEU A 145 -2.53 12.60 -15.21
C LEU A 145 -2.35 14.09 -15.55
N LYS A 146 -3.41 14.91 -15.41
CA LYS A 146 -3.31 16.38 -15.53
C LYS A 146 -2.65 17.05 -14.33
N SER A 147 -2.60 16.38 -13.20
CA SER A 147 -2.11 16.94 -11.92
C SER A 147 -0.65 16.63 -11.64
N ILE A 148 0.00 15.79 -12.45
CA ILE A 148 1.39 15.37 -12.27
C ILE A 148 2.25 15.73 -13.48
N GLU A 149 3.56 15.83 -13.25
CA GLU A 149 4.53 15.88 -14.35
C GLU A 149 4.74 14.48 -14.95
N GLN A 150 4.93 14.41 -16.27
CA GLN A 150 4.97 13.14 -17.02
C GLN A 150 6.04 12.14 -16.51
N ASN A 151 7.13 12.64 -15.93
CA ASN A 151 8.26 11.82 -15.47
C ASN A 151 8.28 11.56 -13.96
N GLU A 152 7.25 11.97 -13.24
CA GLU A 152 7.17 11.78 -11.79
C GLU A 152 6.74 10.37 -11.43
N LYS A 153 7.59 9.64 -10.71
CA LYS A 153 7.26 8.29 -10.24
C LYS A 153 6.05 8.30 -9.32
N SER A 154 5.07 7.44 -9.65
CA SER A 154 3.77 7.41 -9.01
C SER A 154 3.34 5.99 -8.66
N LEU A 155 2.73 5.81 -7.47
CA LEU A 155 2.07 4.57 -7.06
C LEU A 155 0.56 4.78 -7.00
N VAL A 156 -0.22 3.91 -7.66
CA VAL A 156 -1.68 3.95 -7.70
C VAL A 156 -2.24 2.73 -7.00
N PHE A 157 -2.92 2.94 -5.87
CA PHE A 157 -3.54 1.89 -5.08
C PHE A 157 -4.98 1.65 -5.51
N CYS A 158 -5.27 0.45 -5.99
CA CYS A 158 -6.53 0.02 -6.55
C CYS A 158 -7.21 -1.02 -5.65
N ARG A 159 -8.55 -1.22 -5.79
CA ARG A 159 -9.36 -2.12 -4.97
C ARG A 159 -8.88 -3.58 -5.01
N ASN A 160 -8.62 -4.05 -6.20
CA ASN A 160 -8.20 -5.43 -6.45
C ASN A 160 -7.29 -5.49 -7.69
N GLN A 161 -6.82 -6.67 -8.03
CA GLN A 161 -5.89 -6.88 -9.15
C GLN A 161 -6.52 -6.58 -10.51
N ARG A 162 -7.84 -6.84 -10.69
CA ARG A 162 -8.59 -6.53 -11.91
C ARG A 162 -8.70 -5.02 -12.08
N HIS A 163 -9.08 -4.29 -11.04
CA HIS A 163 -9.14 -2.83 -11.05
C HIS A 163 -7.77 -2.23 -11.34
N ALA A 164 -6.68 -2.77 -10.75
CA ALA A 164 -5.32 -2.33 -11.06
C ALA A 164 -4.95 -2.52 -12.54
N LEU A 165 -5.43 -3.60 -13.17
CA LEU A 165 -5.25 -3.83 -14.61
C LEU A 165 -6.02 -2.80 -15.45
N GLN A 166 -7.29 -2.54 -15.14
CA GLN A 166 -8.12 -1.56 -15.81
C GLN A 166 -7.54 -0.16 -15.74
N VAL A 167 -7.10 0.27 -14.53
CA VAL A 167 -6.47 1.58 -14.32
C VAL A 167 -5.15 1.67 -15.08
N ARG A 168 -4.31 0.63 -15.09
CA ARG A 168 -3.08 0.57 -15.88
C ARG A 168 -3.38 0.80 -17.36
N ASP A 169 -4.39 0.12 -17.91
CA ASP A 169 -4.76 0.23 -19.33
C ASP A 169 -5.27 1.63 -19.66
N LEU A 170 -6.09 2.23 -18.80
CA LEU A 170 -6.56 3.60 -18.95
C LEU A 170 -5.39 4.61 -18.92
N ILE A 171 -4.45 4.46 -17.98
CA ILE A 171 -3.26 5.32 -17.90
C ILE A 171 -2.45 5.26 -19.20
N ASN A 172 -2.18 4.05 -19.71
CA ASN A 172 -1.42 3.91 -20.97
C ASN A 172 -2.18 4.41 -22.21
N GLN A 173 -3.52 4.41 -22.19
CA GLN A 173 -4.34 4.96 -23.27
C GLN A 173 -4.43 6.48 -23.26
N ILE A 174 -4.49 7.10 -22.07
CA ILE A 174 -4.77 8.52 -21.88
C ILE A 174 -3.46 9.33 -21.76
N SER A 175 -2.41 8.71 -21.21
CA SER A 175 -1.12 9.36 -21.00
C SER A 175 -0.56 9.97 -22.30
N PRO A 176 0.08 11.15 -22.25
CA PRO A 176 0.81 11.71 -23.38
C PRO A 176 2.07 10.92 -23.71
N SER A 177 2.49 9.98 -22.88
CA SER A 177 3.63 9.11 -23.14
C SER A 177 3.34 8.14 -24.30
N THR A 178 4.25 8.08 -25.27
CA THR A 178 4.18 7.11 -26.36
C THR A 178 4.80 5.76 -26.00
N ASN A 179 5.39 5.64 -24.81
CA ASN A 179 6.01 4.40 -24.35
C ASN A 179 4.94 3.44 -23.79
N PRO A 180 4.75 2.24 -24.38
CA PRO A 180 3.75 1.28 -23.91
C PRO A 180 4.04 0.73 -22.50
N ASN A 181 5.26 0.94 -22.00
CA ASN A 181 5.70 0.53 -20.66
C ASN A 181 5.65 1.69 -19.64
N TYR A 182 4.96 2.77 -19.96
CA TYR A 182 4.82 3.93 -19.07
C TYR A 182 4.19 3.56 -17.74
N CYS A 183 3.13 2.78 -17.78
CA CYS A 183 2.47 2.25 -16.58
C CYS A 183 2.42 0.72 -16.60
N HIS A 184 2.80 0.09 -15.50
CA HIS A 184 2.67 -1.35 -15.29
C HIS A 184 1.88 -1.69 -14.04
N ARG A 185 1.21 -2.87 -14.08
CA ARG A 185 0.59 -3.46 -12.90
C ARG A 185 1.61 -4.31 -12.15
N VAL A 186 1.61 -4.19 -10.82
CA VAL A 186 2.40 -5.05 -9.92
C VAL A 186 1.51 -5.54 -8.78
N THR A 187 1.05 -6.76 -8.89
CA THR A 187 0.17 -7.43 -7.92
C THR A 187 0.72 -8.83 -7.57
N ALA A 188 0.07 -9.55 -6.66
CA ALA A 188 0.52 -10.87 -6.24
C ALA A 188 0.61 -11.88 -7.42
N ASP A 189 -0.31 -11.76 -8.39
CA ASP A 189 -0.39 -12.69 -9.53
C ASP A 189 0.62 -12.39 -10.65
N ASP A 190 1.28 -11.22 -10.63
CA ASP A 190 2.20 -10.83 -11.72
C ASP A 190 3.58 -11.49 -11.63
N THR A 191 3.80 -12.37 -10.62
CA THR A 191 4.99 -13.22 -10.47
C THR A 191 6.32 -12.55 -10.85
N SER A 192 7.15 -13.23 -11.66
CA SER A 192 8.47 -12.73 -12.08
C SER A 192 8.41 -11.48 -12.97
N VAL A 193 7.35 -11.30 -13.76
CA VAL A 193 7.16 -10.11 -14.61
C VAL A 193 6.88 -8.89 -13.75
N GLY A 194 6.01 -9.02 -12.76
CA GLY A 194 5.76 -7.94 -11.79
C GLY A 194 7.01 -7.56 -10.99
N GLU A 195 7.81 -8.55 -10.59
CA GLU A 195 9.09 -8.29 -9.91
C GLU A 195 10.10 -7.54 -10.80
N LEU A 196 10.13 -7.85 -12.11
CA LEU A 196 10.99 -7.13 -13.05
C LEU A 196 10.54 -5.65 -13.17
N HIS A 197 9.23 -5.40 -13.29
CA HIS A 197 8.70 -4.04 -13.35
C HIS A 197 8.96 -3.26 -12.07
N LEU A 198 8.82 -3.91 -10.91
CA LEU A 198 9.14 -3.32 -9.62
C LEU A 198 10.62 -2.95 -9.52
N ARG A 199 11.54 -3.85 -9.88
CA ARG A 199 12.99 -3.56 -9.89
C ARG A 199 13.33 -2.40 -10.82
N ASN A 200 12.74 -2.36 -12.02
CA ASN A 200 12.96 -1.24 -12.94
C ASN A 200 12.40 0.08 -12.39
N PHE A 201 11.27 0.06 -11.70
CA PHE A 201 10.69 1.23 -11.05
C PHE A 201 11.56 1.74 -9.89
N GLN A 202 12.17 0.84 -9.12
CA GLN A 202 13.06 1.17 -8.00
C GLN A 202 14.45 1.64 -8.44
N ASP A 203 14.83 1.40 -9.69
CA ASP A 203 16.11 1.81 -10.26
C ASP A 203 16.07 3.30 -10.62
N ASN A 204 16.79 4.13 -9.86
CA ASN A 204 16.83 5.59 -10.04
C ASN A 204 17.48 6.03 -11.36
N THR A 205 18.12 5.12 -12.10
CA THR A 205 18.64 5.40 -13.45
C THR A 205 17.60 5.22 -14.54
N LYS A 206 16.42 4.67 -14.20
CA LYS A 206 15.34 4.36 -15.14
C LYS A 206 14.11 5.23 -14.88
N ILE A 207 13.63 5.86 -15.93
CA ILE A 207 12.36 6.62 -15.91
C ILE A 207 11.16 5.66 -16.07
N ILE A 208 11.33 4.58 -16.82
CA ILE A 208 10.26 3.63 -17.15
C ILE A 208 10.42 2.31 -16.37
N PRO A 209 9.34 1.79 -15.78
CA PRO A 209 8.00 2.38 -15.71
C PRO A 209 7.97 3.62 -14.80
N THR A 210 7.14 4.61 -15.16
CA THR A 210 6.95 5.83 -14.37
C THR A 210 5.82 5.64 -13.36
N ILE A 211 4.80 4.86 -13.71
CA ILE A 211 3.64 4.61 -12.86
C ILE A 211 3.50 3.11 -12.60
N LEU A 212 3.24 2.74 -11.36
CA LEU A 212 2.82 1.39 -11.00
C LEU A 212 1.40 1.41 -10.42
N THR A 213 0.54 0.52 -10.91
CA THR A 213 -0.75 0.21 -10.30
C THR A 213 -0.66 -1.06 -9.47
N THR A 214 -1.27 -1.05 -8.30
CA THR A 214 -1.25 -2.19 -7.37
C THR A 214 -2.56 -2.32 -6.60
N SER A 215 -2.78 -3.46 -5.97
CA SER A 215 -3.84 -3.61 -4.97
C SER A 215 -3.28 -3.47 -3.55
N HIS A 216 -2.71 -4.54 -2.99
CA HIS A 216 -2.15 -4.55 -1.64
C HIS A 216 -0.63 -4.79 -1.63
N LYS A 217 -0.07 -5.41 -2.70
CA LYS A 217 1.33 -5.88 -2.72
C LYS A 217 2.34 -4.78 -2.41
N LEU A 218 2.15 -3.58 -2.94
CA LEU A 218 3.12 -2.48 -2.81
C LEU A 218 2.89 -1.58 -1.59
N SER A 219 1.95 -1.91 -0.70
CA SER A 219 1.85 -1.22 0.60
C SER A 219 3.10 -1.45 1.44
N THR A 220 3.82 -2.57 1.23
CA THR A 220 5.08 -2.91 1.89
C THR A 220 6.14 -3.32 0.88
N GLY A 221 7.42 -3.22 1.25
CA GLY A 221 8.53 -3.77 0.44
C GLY A 221 8.95 -2.95 -0.79
N VAL A 222 8.39 -1.76 -1.04
CA VAL A 222 8.84 -0.88 -2.12
C VAL A 222 9.89 0.09 -1.62
N ASP A 223 11.04 0.08 -2.25
CA ASP A 223 12.13 1.02 -2.00
C ASP A 223 12.41 1.86 -3.26
N ALA A 224 11.62 2.91 -3.45
CA ALA A 224 11.74 3.86 -4.55
C ALA A 224 11.72 5.29 -4.00
N PRO A 225 12.88 5.87 -3.65
CA PRO A 225 12.95 7.21 -3.05
C PRO A 225 12.36 8.31 -3.93
N GLU A 226 12.39 8.12 -5.25
CA GLU A 226 11.87 9.07 -6.25
C GLU A 226 10.35 9.20 -6.30
N ILE A 227 9.59 8.40 -5.55
CA ILE A 227 8.12 8.47 -5.56
C ILE A 227 7.69 9.87 -5.13
N LYS A 228 7.02 10.60 -6.05
CA LYS A 228 6.46 11.93 -5.82
C LYS A 228 4.94 11.92 -5.68
N ASN A 229 4.27 10.87 -6.15
CA ASN A 229 2.82 10.80 -6.13
C ASN A 229 2.32 9.45 -5.60
N ILE A 230 1.38 9.50 -4.68
CA ILE A 230 0.62 8.36 -4.19
C ILE A 230 -0.85 8.62 -4.49
N VAL A 231 -1.51 7.71 -5.17
CA VAL A 231 -2.90 7.85 -5.61
C VAL A 231 -3.76 6.78 -4.93
N LEU A 232 -4.80 7.21 -4.26
CA LEU A 232 -5.73 6.33 -3.56
C LEU A 232 -7.04 6.21 -4.35
N PHE A 233 -7.21 5.09 -5.09
CA PHE A 233 -8.43 4.74 -5.82
C PHE A 233 -9.26 3.67 -5.10
N ARG A 234 -8.89 3.32 -3.88
CA ARG A 234 -9.61 2.42 -3.01
C ARG A 234 -9.68 2.92 -1.58
N PRO A 235 -10.75 2.62 -0.85
CA PRO A 235 -10.84 2.90 0.58
C PRO A 235 -9.66 2.27 1.35
N ILE A 236 -9.18 2.99 2.35
CA ILE A 236 -8.15 2.52 3.28
C ILE A 236 -8.83 2.33 4.63
N ASN A 237 -8.84 1.09 5.12
CA ASN A 237 -9.66 0.70 6.27
C ASN A 237 -8.89 0.71 7.60
N SER A 238 -7.58 0.98 7.59
CA SER A 238 -6.79 1.01 8.82
C SER A 238 -5.70 2.06 8.80
N MET A 239 -5.45 2.68 9.96
CA MET A 239 -4.32 3.59 10.17
C MET A 239 -2.97 2.92 9.85
N ILE A 240 -2.85 1.63 10.10
CA ILE A 240 -1.64 0.84 9.80
C ILE A 240 -1.36 0.86 8.32
N GLU A 241 -2.36 0.48 7.51
CA GLU A 241 -2.25 0.47 6.06
C GLU A 241 -1.99 1.87 5.50
N PHE A 242 -2.68 2.88 6.01
CA PHE A 242 -2.48 4.27 5.61
C PHE A 242 -1.03 4.71 5.84
N LYS A 243 -0.48 4.48 7.03
CA LYS A 243 0.92 4.79 7.34
C LYS A 243 1.91 4.02 6.48
N GLN A 244 1.65 2.75 6.18
CA GLN A 244 2.49 1.94 5.30
C GLN A 244 2.51 2.49 3.87
N ILE A 245 1.36 2.90 3.35
CA ILE A 245 1.23 3.52 2.03
C ILE A 245 1.98 4.86 1.98
N ILE A 246 1.73 5.75 2.95
CA ILE A 246 2.44 7.04 3.04
C ILE A 246 3.94 6.84 3.15
N GLY A 247 4.37 5.87 3.94
CA GLY A 247 5.79 5.52 4.12
C GLY A 247 6.53 5.20 2.81
N ARG A 248 5.80 4.90 1.72
CA ARG A 248 6.43 4.72 0.40
C ARG A 248 6.92 6.03 -0.21
N GLY A 249 6.27 7.15 0.13
CA GLY A 249 6.64 8.48 -0.34
C GLY A 249 7.59 9.26 0.57
N THR A 250 7.79 8.84 1.82
CA THR A 250 8.54 9.63 2.81
C THR A 250 10.06 9.58 2.64
N ARG A 251 10.60 8.73 1.78
CA ARG A 251 12.04 8.62 1.59
C ARG A 251 12.62 9.88 0.99
N LEU A 252 13.77 10.30 1.51
CA LEU A 252 14.51 11.45 0.98
C LEU A 252 15.06 11.11 -0.40
N PHE A 253 14.99 12.09 -1.30
CA PHE A 253 15.61 12.04 -2.61
C PHE A 253 15.98 13.45 -3.06
N ASP A 254 17.03 13.59 -3.85
CA ASP A 254 17.47 14.87 -4.38
C ASP A 254 16.34 15.53 -5.19
N SER A 255 16.13 16.83 -4.98
CA SER A 255 15.06 17.62 -5.62
C SER A 255 13.62 17.15 -5.32
N LYS A 256 13.42 16.46 -4.19
CA LYS A 256 12.10 16.07 -3.68
C LYS A 256 11.82 16.77 -2.35
N ASP A 257 11.28 17.98 -2.41
CA ASP A 257 10.92 18.77 -1.22
C ASP A 257 9.68 18.21 -0.50
N TYR A 258 8.78 17.58 -1.25
CA TYR A 258 7.56 16.92 -0.75
C TYR A 258 7.08 15.87 -1.76
N PHE A 259 6.16 15.03 -1.33
CA PHE A 259 5.35 14.20 -2.22
C PHE A 259 3.86 14.51 -2.04
N THR A 260 3.04 14.12 -3.01
CA THR A 260 1.60 14.40 -3.00
C THR A 260 0.81 13.11 -2.89
N ILE A 261 -0.20 13.12 -2.02
CA ILE A 261 -1.22 12.08 -1.91
C ILE A 261 -2.46 12.61 -2.62
N TYR A 262 -2.88 11.95 -3.71
CA TYR A 262 -4.13 12.21 -4.40
C TYR A 262 -5.20 11.29 -3.81
N ASP A 263 -6.07 11.86 -3.01
CA ASP A 263 -7.09 11.14 -2.28
C ASP A 263 -8.45 11.26 -2.96
N TYR A 264 -8.89 10.19 -3.61
CA TYR A 264 -10.17 10.08 -4.30
C TYR A 264 -11.27 9.42 -3.45
N VAL A 265 -10.92 8.97 -2.24
CA VAL A 265 -11.75 8.09 -1.41
C VAL A 265 -11.92 8.59 0.02
N ASP A 266 -11.52 9.84 0.27
CA ASP A 266 -11.60 10.53 1.57
C ASP A 266 -10.85 9.77 2.69
N ALA A 267 -9.80 9.03 2.32
CA ALA A 267 -9.03 8.22 3.28
C ALA A 267 -8.38 9.08 4.36
N HIS A 268 -7.95 10.30 4.03
CA HIS A 268 -7.32 11.22 4.98
C HIS A 268 -8.26 11.64 6.12
N GLU A 269 -9.58 11.75 5.89
CA GLU A 269 -10.57 12.14 6.91
C GLU A 269 -10.64 11.12 8.06
N HIS A 270 -10.39 9.85 7.78
CA HIS A 270 -10.41 8.78 8.77
C HIS A 270 -9.19 8.80 9.69
N PHE A 271 -8.15 9.58 9.35
CA PHE A 271 -6.83 9.49 9.99
C PHE A 271 -6.26 10.86 10.42
N GLN A 272 -7.11 11.87 10.52
CA GLN A 272 -6.78 13.21 11.06
C GLN A 272 -6.60 13.18 12.57
#